data_5a24aeac75961c55459bd707ac00d392
#
_entry.id   5a24aeac75961c55459bd707ac00d392
#
_cell.length_a   1.000
_cell.length_b   1.000
_cell.length_c   1.000
_cell.angle_alpha   90.00
_cell.angle_beta   90.00
_cell.angle_gamma   90.00
#
_symmetry.space_group_name_H-M   'P 1'
#
loop_
_entity.id
_entity.type
_entity.pdbx_description
1 polymer ?
#
loop_
_entity_poly.entity_id
_entity_poly.type
_entity_poly.pdbx_seq_one_letter_code
_entity_poly.pdbx_strand_id
1 'polypeptide(L)'
;MDYTLIYTWIFQLHSFWKIVTLTVLFYTIFRFIFSLLKNLNFKPLDLRITLFGLIFSNIYLSVKLILYLLSPKLKLWSNGFNEIFNNNDVFYFLIESPFYNIFAVLLINIGWSLFKKATSNKKRFSRIILFYTIGLLFLFLG
;
A
#
# COMPACT_ATOMS: atom_id res chain seq x y z
N MET A 1 -26.20 -17.16 1.30
CA MET A 1 -25.06 -16.77 0.45
C MET A 1 -23.82 -17.49 0.94
N ASP A 2 -23.08 -18.11 0.04
CA ASP A 2 -21.94 -18.93 0.43
C ASP A 2 -20.77 -18.03 0.86
N TYR A 3 -20.28 -18.24 2.07
CA TYR A 3 -19.12 -17.52 2.62
C TYR A 3 -17.86 -17.69 1.75
N THR A 4 -17.66 -18.92 1.23
CA THR A 4 -16.52 -19.23 0.36
C THR A 4 -16.56 -18.41 -0.93
N LEU A 5 -17.74 -18.22 -1.50
CA LEU A 5 -17.91 -17.43 -2.73
C LEU A 5 -17.57 -15.96 -2.49
N ILE A 6 -18.04 -15.39 -1.39
CA ILE A 6 -17.73 -14.01 -1.01
C ILE A 6 -16.21 -13.82 -0.84
N TYR A 7 -15.55 -14.74 -0.12
CA TYR A 7 -14.13 -14.69 0.09
C TYR A 7 -13.35 -14.74 -1.22
N THR A 8 -13.76 -15.62 -2.14
CA THR A 8 -13.13 -15.75 -3.45
C THR A 8 -13.24 -14.46 -4.26
N TRP A 9 -14.41 -13.84 -4.29
CA TRP A 9 -14.61 -12.57 -4.99
C TRP A 9 -13.74 -11.45 -4.40
N ILE A 10 -13.69 -11.33 -3.09
CA ILE A 10 -12.88 -10.31 -2.41
C ILE A 10 -11.40 -10.56 -2.65
N PHE A 11 -10.96 -11.82 -2.66
CA PHE A 11 -9.59 -12.19 -2.95
C PHE A 11 -9.17 -11.78 -4.37
N GLN A 12 -10.05 -12.02 -5.35
CA GLN A 12 -9.79 -11.61 -6.73
C GLN A 12 -9.73 -10.09 -6.87
N LEU A 13 -10.65 -9.39 -6.20
CA LEU A 13 -10.65 -7.93 -6.17
C LEU A 13 -9.35 -7.40 -5.53
N HIS A 14 -8.93 -7.99 -4.43
CA HIS A 14 -7.67 -7.64 -3.77
C HIS A 14 -6.47 -7.80 -4.69
N SER A 15 -6.37 -8.94 -5.38
CA SER A 15 -5.27 -9.23 -6.30
C SER A 15 -5.22 -8.24 -7.46
N PHE A 16 -6.37 -7.96 -8.06
CA PHE A 16 -6.47 -6.97 -9.13
C PHE A 16 -6.10 -5.58 -8.64
N TRP A 17 -6.65 -5.16 -7.50
CA TRP A 17 -6.41 -3.84 -6.95
C TRP A 17 -4.96 -3.64 -6.51
N LYS A 18 -4.30 -4.72 -6.05
CA LYS A 18 -2.88 -4.68 -5.73
C LYS A 18 -2.06 -4.29 -6.97
N ILE A 19 -2.32 -4.93 -8.10
CA ILE A 19 -1.62 -4.62 -9.36
C ILE A 19 -1.86 -3.18 -9.77
N VAL A 20 -3.11 -2.71 -9.72
CA VAL A 20 -3.47 -1.34 -10.07
C VAL A 20 -2.74 -0.35 -9.15
N THR A 21 -2.75 -0.58 -7.86
CA THR A 21 -2.12 0.30 -6.86
C THR A 21 -0.61 0.36 -7.07
N LEU A 22 0.05 -0.78 -7.26
CA LEU A 22 1.49 -0.83 -7.51
C LEU A 22 1.84 -0.09 -8.80
N THR A 23 1.03 -0.24 -9.84
CA THR A 23 1.23 0.45 -11.13
C THR A 23 1.13 1.97 -10.96
N VAL A 24 0.11 2.45 -10.25
CA VAL A 24 -0.07 3.89 -10.02
C VAL A 24 1.08 4.47 -9.20
N LEU A 25 1.50 3.78 -8.14
CA LEU A 25 2.63 4.22 -7.32
C LEU A 25 3.92 4.24 -8.12
N PHE A 26 4.16 3.23 -8.91
CA PHE A 26 5.35 3.12 -9.76
C PHE A 26 5.39 4.26 -10.79
N TYR A 27 4.26 4.51 -11.43
CA TYR A 27 4.14 5.62 -12.40
C TYR A 27 4.40 6.98 -11.73
N THR A 28 3.84 7.20 -10.55
CA THR A 28 4.03 8.43 -9.78
C THR A 28 5.51 8.66 -9.45
N ILE A 29 6.18 7.62 -8.98
CA ILE A 29 7.60 7.67 -8.61
C ILE A 29 8.46 8.00 -9.82
N PHE A 30 8.26 7.31 -10.94
CA PHE A 30 9.03 7.54 -12.17
C PHE A 30 8.81 8.95 -12.72
N ARG A 31 7.56 9.39 -12.76
CA ARG A 31 7.23 10.74 -13.23
C ARG A 31 7.91 11.80 -12.37
N PHE A 32 7.93 11.61 -11.05
CA PHE A 32 8.52 12.58 -10.14
C PHE A 32 10.06 12.57 -10.20
N ILE A 33 10.67 11.40 -10.36
CA ILE A 33 12.12 11.31 -10.59
C ILE A 33 12.50 12.06 -11.87
N PHE A 34 11.74 11.84 -12.93
CA PHE A 34 11.96 12.54 -14.19
C PHE A 34 11.82 14.07 -14.03
N SER A 35 10.77 14.52 -13.33
CA SER A 35 10.53 15.93 -13.07
C SER A 35 11.65 16.55 -12.23
N LEU A 36 12.16 15.82 -11.24
CA LEU A 36 13.26 16.27 -10.41
C LEU A 36 14.57 16.42 -11.20
N LEU A 37 14.88 15.43 -12.05
CA LEU A 37 16.08 15.44 -12.88
C LEU A 37 16.05 16.56 -13.94
N LYS A 38 14.87 16.87 -14.44
CA LYS A 38 14.68 17.93 -15.46
C LYS A 38 14.39 19.30 -14.87
N ASN A 39 14.38 19.43 -13.54
CA ASN A 39 14.04 20.67 -12.82
C ASN A 39 12.71 21.26 -13.26
N LEU A 40 11.71 20.40 -13.49
CA LEU A 40 10.38 20.82 -13.89
C LEU A 40 9.62 21.42 -12.71
N ASN A 41 8.69 22.32 -13.03
CA ASN A 41 7.79 22.87 -12.03
C ASN A 41 6.69 21.88 -11.68
N PHE A 42 6.24 21.95 -10.42
CA PHE A 42 5.11 21.16 -9.96
C PHE A 42 3.82 21.64 -10.63
N LYS A 43 3.06 20.70 -11.21
CA LYS A 43 1.83 20.99 -11.97
C LYS A 43 0.61 20.43 -11.25
N PRO A 44 -0.61 20.98 -11.51
CA PRO A 44 -1.84 20.39 -10.93
C PRO A 44 -2.04 18.92 -11.26
N LEU A 45 -1.58 18.44 -12.42
CA LEU A 45 -1.63 17.03 -12.77
C LEU A 45 -0.79 16.18 -11.82
N ASP A 46 0.35 16.68 -11.36
CA ASP A 46 1.21 15.99 -10.39
C ASP A 46 0.48 15.79 -9.06
N LEU A 47 -0.28 16.80 -8.63
CA LEU A 47 -1.11 16.70 -7.43
C LEU A 47 -2.16 15.59 -7.58
N ARG A 48 -2.83 15.54 -8.72
CA ARG A 48 -3.87 14.54 -8.98
C ARG A 48 -3.31 13.12 -9.00
N ILE A 49 -2.17 12.91 -9.64
CA ILE A 49 -1.51 11.61 -9.71
C ILE A 49 -1.11 11.15 -8.31
N THR A 50 -0.54 12.04 -7.51
CA THR A 50 -0.17 11.75 -6.13
C THR A 50 -1.40 11.38 -5.29
N LEU A 51 -2.49 12.11 -5.48
CA LEU A 51 -3.76 11.85 -4.79
C LEU A 51 -4.34 10.49 -5.17
N PHE A 52 -4.29 10.10 -6.44
CA PHE A 52 -4.73 8.78 -6.88
C PHE A 52 -3.92 7.67 -6.20
N GLY A 53 -2.60 7.82 -6.11
CA GLY A 53 -1.77 6.87 -5.40
C GLY A 53 -2.17 6.73 -3.93
N LEU A 54 -2.45 7.85 -3.28
CA LEU A 54 -2.91 7.87 -1.88
C LEU A 54 -4.25 7.15 -1.73
N ILE A 55 -5.23 7.51 -2.54
CA ILE A 55 -6.59 6.94 -2.47
C ILE A 55 -6.56 5.44 -2.75
N PHE A 56 -5.86 5.03 -3.80
CA PHE A 56 -5.77 3.63 -4.20
C PHE A 56 -5.09 2.79 -3.13
N SER A 57 -4.04 3.32 -2.48
CA SER A 57 -3.35 2.63 -1.39
C SER A 57 -4.25 2.45 -0.17
N ASN A 58 -5.02 3.46 0.18
CA ASN A 58 -5.96 3.37 1.30
C ASN A 58 -7.09 2.39 1.00
N ILE A 59 -7.62 2.36 -0.22
CA ILE A 59 -8.61 1.37 -0.65
C ILE A 59 -8.00 -0.04 -0.61
N TYR A 60 -6.77 -0.19 -1.09
CA TYR A 60 -6.07 -1.47 -1.04
C TYR A 60 -5.98 -2.01 0.38
N LEU A 61 -5.57 -1.17 1.34
CA LEU A 61 -5.48 -1.58 2.74
C LEU A 61 -6.85 -1.98 3.29
N SER A 62 -7.90 -1.23 2.97
CA SER A 62 -9.25 -1.55 3.42
C SER A 62 -9.71 -2.91 2.90
N VAL A 63 -9.51 -3.20 1.63
CA VAL A 63 -9.84 -4.49 1.02
C VAL A 63 -9.01 -5.60 1.67
N LYS A 64 -7.72 -5.36 1.91
CA LYS A 64 -6.83 -6.33 2.55
C LYS A 64 -7.27 -6.66 3.97
N LEU A 65 -7.70 -5.68 4.74
CA LEU A 65 -8.19 -5.88 6.10
C LEU A 65 -9.49 -6.67 6.12
N ILE A 66 -10.41 -6.37 5.19
CA ILE A 66 -11.65 -7.15 5.05
C ILE A 66 -11.32 -8.61 4.71
N LEU A 67 -10.42 -8.82 3.76
CA LEU A 67 -9.98 -10.16 3.37
C LEU A 67 -9.36 -10.91 4.56
N TYR A 68 -8.54 -10.22 5.35
CA TYR A 68 -7.93 -10.76 6.56
C TYR A 68 -8.99 -11.25 7.55
N LEU A 69 -10.00 -10.41 7.82
CA LEU A 69 -11.08 -10.75 8.76
C LEU A 69 -11.96 -11.89 8.27
N LEU A 70 -12.12 -12.05 6.95
CA LEU A 70 -12.93 -13.11 6.35
C LEU A 70 -12.12 -14.39 6.13
N SER A 71 -10.80 -14.35 6.28
CA SER A 71 -9.96 -15.51 6.00
C SER A 71 -10.19 -16.64 7.02
N PRO A 72 -10.28 -17.91 6.54
CA PRO A 72 -10.32 -19.07 7.45
C PRO A 72 -9.09 -19.17 8.35
N LYS A 73 -7.95 -18.64 7.91
CA LYS A 73 -6.69 -18.63 8.67
C LYS A 73 -6.76 -17.81 9.95
N LEU A 74 -7.72 -16.88 10.05
CA LEU A 74 -7.92 -16.09 11.26
C LEU A 74 -8.18 -16.96 12.49
N LYS A 75 -8.81 -18.12 12.30
CA LYS A 75 -9.08 -19.08 13.37
C LYS A 75 -7.82 -19.64 14.02
N LEU A 76 -6.68 -19.56 13.34
CA LEU A 76 -5.41 -20.06 13.85
C LEU A 76 -4.91 -19.27 15.05
N TRP A 77 -5.40 -18.04 15.26
CA TRP A 77 -5.10 -17.26 16.46
C TRP A 77 -5.53 -17.98 17.75
N SER A 78 -6.61 -18.77 17.69
CA SER A 78 -7.11 -19.54 18.85
C SER A 78 -6.19 -20.68 19.27
N ASN A 79 -5.27 -21.11 18.40
CA ASN A 79 -4.33 -22.19 18.68
C ASN A 79 -3.10 -21.72 19.47
N GLY A 80 -2.97 -20.41 19.69
CA GLY A 80 -1.90 -19.81 20.48
C GLY A 80 -0.71 -19.34 19.66
N PHE A 81 0.09 -18.46 20.28
CA PHE A 81 1.23 -17.84 19.60
C PHE A 81 2.32 -18.82 19.19
N ASN A 82 2.53 -19.89 19.97
CA ASN A 82 3.60 -20.86 19.68
C ASN A 82 3.42 -21.52 18.31
N GLU A 83 2.20 -21.90 17.95
CA GLU A 83 1.91 -22.49 16.65
C GLU A 83 2.09 -21.50 15.52
N ILE A 84 1.71 -20.22 15.74
CA ILE A 84 1.84 -19.17 14.75
C ILE A 84 3.34 -18.91 14.47
N PHE A 85 4.16 -18.80 15.50
CA PHE A 85 5.58 -18.55 15.36
C PHE A 85 6.35 -19.74 14.78
N ASN A 86 5.86 -20.97 14.96
CA ASN A 86 6.53 -22.17 14.46
C ASN A 86 6.20 -22.48 13.00
N ASN A 87 5.17 -21.86 12.43
CA ASN A 87 4.78 -22.04 11.03
C ASN A 87 5.02 -20.74 10.25
N ASN A 88 5.98 -20.76 9.35
CA ASN A 88 6.38 -19.57 8.59
C ASN A 88 5.24 -19.00 7.73
N ASP A 89 4.44 -19.86 7.08
CA ASP A 89 3.34 -19.41 6.25
C ASP A 89 2.23 -18.75 7.06
N VAL A 90 1.91 -19.32 8.21
CA VAL A 90 0.90 -18.77 9.13
C VAL A 90 1.39 -17.47 9.73
N PHE A 91 2.64 -17.40 10.16
CA PHE A 91 3.25 -16.19 10.70
C PHE A 91 3.22 -15.05 9.68
N TYR A 92 3.61 -15.33 8.44
CA TYR A 92 3.56 -14.34 7.37
C TYR A 92 2.15 -13.79 7.17
N PHE A 93 1.17 -14.68 7.04
CA PHE A 93 -0.21 -14.28 6.74
C PHE A 93 -0.83 -13.49 7.90
N LEU A 94 -0.66 -13.93 9.15
CA LEU A 94 -1.34 -13.34 10.30
C LEU A 94 -0.63 -12.11 10.87
N ILE A 95 0.68 -12.01 10.72
CA ILE A 95 1.47 -10.97 11.38
C ILE A 95 2.25 -10.11 10.37
N GLU A 96 3.10 -10.73 9.55
CA GLU A 96 4.00 -9.98 8.67
C GLU A 96 3.27 -9.23 7.57
N SER A 97 2.39 -9.89 6.84
CA SER A 97 1.68 -9.30 5.70
C SER A 97 0.81 -8.11 6.11
N PRO A 98 -0.04 -8.22 7.14
CA PRO A 98 -0.79 -7.06 7.63
C PRO A 98 0.11 -5.93 8.11
N PHE A 99 1.20 -6.25 8.80
CA PHE A 99 2.15 -5.26 9.29
C PHE A 99 2.78 -4.48 8.14
N TYR A 100 3.27 -5.18 7.11
CA TYR A 100 3.86 -4.53 5.94
C TYR A 100 2.86 -3.62 5.23
N ASN A 101 1.63 -4.07 5.05
CA ASN A 101 0.59 -3.31 4.37
C ASN A 101 0.19 -2.05 5.15
N ILE A 102 -0.01 -2.18 6.45
CA ILE A 102 -0.37 -1.04 7.32
C ILE A 102 0.77 -0.02 7.33
N PHE A 103 1.99 -0.48 7.52
CA PHE A 103 3.17 0.39 7.57
C PHE A 103 3.39 1.12 6.24
N ALA A 104 3.21 0.40 5.11
CA ALA A 104 3.31 0.98 3.79
C ALA A 104 2.33 2.13 3.58
N VAL A 105 1.05 1.90 3.93
CA VAL A 105 0.01 2.91 3.74
C VAL A 105 0.20 4.08 4.69
N LEU A 106 0.68 3.83 5.91
CA LEU A 106 1.05 4.91 6.83
C LEU A 106 2.14 5.81 6.23
N LEU A 107 3.19 5.21 5.64
CA LEU A 107 4.26 5.97 5.00
C LEU A 107 3.74 6.79 3.81
N ILE A 108 2.85 6.23 3.02
CA ILE A 108 2.25 6.93 1.88
C ILE A 108 1.42 8.12 2.38
N ASN A 109 0.64 7.95 3.44
CA ASN A 109 -0.15 9.04 4.04
C ASN A 109 0.76 10.12 4.64
N ILE A 110 1.84 9.74 5.31
CA ILE A 110 2.83 10.69 5.85
C ILE A 110 3.49 11.46 4.70
N GLY A 111 3.87 10.77 3.64
CA GLY A 111 4.45 11.41 2.45
C GLY A 111 3.53 12.44 1.83
N TRP A 112 2.25 12.13 1.73
CA TRP A 112 1.24 13.08 1.25
C TRP A 112 1.15 14.32 2.15
N SER A 113 1.13 14.13 3.47
CA SER A 113 1.06 15.24 4.43
C SER A 113 2.28 16.14 4.34
N LEU A 114 3.48 15.56 4.25
CA LEU A 114 4.73 16.32 4.14
C LEU A 114 4.82 17.02 2.78
N PHE A 115 4.37 16.38 1.72
CA PHE A 115 4.31 16.95 0.39
C PHE A 115 3.46 18.22 0.36
N LYS A 116 2.30 18.22 1.00
CA LYS A 116 1.42 19.39 1.08
C LYS A 116 2.07 20.57 1.79
N LYS A 117 2.94 20.30 2.76
CA LYS A 117 3.62 21.33 3.55
C LYS A 117 4.89 21.85 2.89
N ALA A 118 5.34 21.22 1.82
CA ALA A 118 6.57 21.61 1.15
C ALA A 118 6.41 22.96 0.44
N THR A 119 7.46 23.77 0.52
CA THR A 119 7.45 25.14 -0.04
C THR A 119 8.10 25.24 -1.42
N SER A 120 8.89 24.24 -1.83
CA SER A 120 9.57 24.25 -3.13
C SER A 120 9.19 23.02 -3.94
N ASN A 121 9.29 23.13 -5.28
CA ASN A 121 9.02 22.02 -6.17
C ASN A 121 9.94 20.83 -5.90
N LYS A 122 11.21 21.09 -5.70
CA LYS A 122 12.21 20.06 -5.43
C LYS A 122 11.87 19.28 -4.16
N LYS A 123 11.47 19.95 -3.10
CA LYS A 123 11.08 19.30 -1.85
C LYS A 123 9.82 18.47 -2.02
N ARG A 124 8.83 18.97 -2.78
CA ARG A 124 7.61 18.23 -3.07
C ARG A 124 7.90 16.91 -3.76
N PHE A 125 8.65 16.95 -4.85
CA PHE A 125 9.01 15.74 -5.59
C PHE A 125 9.84 14.79 -4.73
N SER A 126 10.83 15.29 -4.00
CA SER A 126 11.70 14.45 -3.17
C SER A 126 10.95 13.73 -2.07
N ARG A 127 10.02 14.40 -1.40
CA ARG A 127 9.22 13.79 -0.33
C ARG A 127 8.33 12.67 -0.85
N ILE A 128 7.65 12.88 -1.97
CA ILE A 128 6.83 11.85 -2.57
C ILE A 128 7.68 10.68 -3.06
N ILE A 129 8.79 10.95 -3.73
CA ILE A 129 9.69 9.89 -4.19
C ILE A 129 10.13 9.02 -3.01
N LEU A 130 10.59 9.64 -1.93
CA LEU A 130 11.08 8.91 -0.76
C LEU A 130 9.99 8.04 -0.12
N PHE A 131 8.88 8.65 0.27
CA PHE A 131 7.84 7.95 1.02
C PHE A 131 7.05 6.95 0.15
N TYR A 132 6.77 7.30 -1.09
CA TYR A 132 6.06 6.40 -1.99
C TYR A 132 6.93 5.22 -2.41
N THR A 133 8.24 5.41 -2.57
CA THR A 133 9.16 4.31 -2.87
C THR A 133 9.23 3.31 -1.72
N ILE A 134 9.41 3.79 -0.50
CA ILE A 134 9.44 2.92 0.68
C ILE A 134 8.09 2.24 0.86
N GLY A 135 6.99 2.97 0.71
CA GLY A 135 5.65 2.41 0.77
C GLY A 135 5.42 1.33 -0.28
N LEU A 136 5.86 1.57 -1.52
CA LEU A 136 5.78 0.60 -2.60
C LEU A 136 6.51 -0.70 -2.27
N LEU A 137 7.71 -0.59 -1.72
CA LEU A 137 8.50 -1.77 -1.32
C LEU A 137 7.77 -2.58 -0.25
N PHE A 138 7.20 -1.93 0.76
CA PHE A 138 6.45 -2.63 1.80
C PHE A 138 5.15 -3.24 1.27
N LEU A 139 4.45 -2.57 0.35
CA LEU A 139 3.28 -3.15 -0.30
C LEU A 139 3.64 -4.38 -1.13
N PHE A 140 4.79 -4.35 -1.79
CA PHE A 140 5.28 -5.49 -2.56
C PHE A 140 5.60 -6.68 -1.66
N LEU A 141 6.19 -6.44 -0.48
CA LEU A 141 6.51 -7.48 0.50
C LEU A 141 5.26 -8.04 1.18
N GLY A 142 4.24 -7.24 1.35
CA GLY A 142 2.96 -7.66 1.90
C GLY A 142 2.07 -8.28 0.83
#